data_e260ae64a0cba87159e4d20a2b28f4d8
#
_entry.id   e260ae64a0cba87159e4d20a2b28f4d8
#
_cell.length_a   1.000
_cell.length_b   1.000
_cell.length_c   1.000
_cell.angle_alpha   90.00
_cell.angle_beta   90.00
_cell.angle_gamma   90.00
#
_symmetry.space_group_name_H-M   'P 1'
#
loop_
_entity.id
_entity.type
_entity.pdbx_description
1 polymer ?
#
loop_
_entity_poly.entity_id
_entity_poly.type
_entity_poly.pdbx_seq_one_letter_code
_entity_poly.pdbx_strand_id
1 'polypeptide(L)'
;MRVTTTDTLFAGLLATSFEKFRGDYPDIKLEVVISNQVHSLSKREADVAIRPTGNPPETLVGRKVGVIRQSVYGQRHYWQNRRAPLDTLTGHQWIGPDTHMGNRALETWMARKGLNDVCNYRVDSMLGMQTAIRAGDAVTVLPDYLGENDSSLCRLTDSIAELDIPLWILTHPDLKRVKRIREFTKVIGEELRQALVYA
;
A
#
# COMPACT_ATOMS: atom_id res chain seq x y z
N MET A 1 17.10 -11.64 -10.44
CA MET A 1 16.98 -10.35 -9.73
C MET A 1 15.95 -10.51 -8.63
N ARG A 2 16.30 -10.12 -7.42
CA ARG A 2 15.44 -10.26 -6.24
C ARG A 2 14.84 -8.90 -5.86
N VAL A 3 13.51 -8.84 -5.78
CA VAL A 3 12.75 -7.62 -5.47
C VAL A 3 11.98 -7.83 -4.18
N THR A 4 12.03 -6.87 -3.25
CA THR A 4 11.20 -6.91 -2.04
C THR A 4 10.14 -5.82 -2.08
N THR A 5 8.93 -6.15 -1.60
CA THR A 5 7.78 -5.23 -1.54
C THR A 5 6.83 -5.61 -0.40
N THR A 6 5.78 -4.83 -0.17
CA THR A 6 4.69 -5.18 0.75
C THR A 6 3.64 -6.05 0.05
N ASP A 7 2.86 -6.79 0.85
CA ASP A 7 1.74 -7.61 0.38
C ASP A 7 0.70 -6.78 -0.36
N THR A 8 0.35 -5.61 0.16
CA THR A 8 -0.64 -4.70 -0.43
C THR A 8 -0.20 -4.15 -1.78
N LEU A 9 1.07 -3.71 -1.89
CA LEU A 9 1.61 -3.24 -3.17
C LEU A 9 1.67 -4.37 -4.20
N PHE A 10 2.07 -5.56 -3.77
CA PHE A 10 2.11 -6.70 -4.68
C PHE A 10 0.71 -7.05 -5.19
N ALA A 11 -0.27 -7.17 -4.28
CA ALA A 11 -1.64 -7.54 -4.64
C ALA A 11 -2.35 -6.46 -5.48
N GLY A 12 -2.16 -5.18 -5.14
CA GLY A 12 -2.93 -4.09 -5.74
C GLY A 12 -2.31 -3.43 -6.98
N LEU A 13 -0.97 -3.49 -7.13
CA LEU A 13 -0.27 -2.76 -8.19
C LEU A 13 0.78 -3.60 -8.94
N LEU A 14 1.61 -4.38 -8.23
CA LEU A 14 2.84 -4.89 -8.82
C LEU A 14 2.70 -6.22 -9.52
N ALA A 15 1.73 -7.06 -9.17
CA ALA A 15 1.59 -8.39 -9.76
C ALA A 15 1.44 -8.30 -11.30
N THR A 16 0.57 -7.42 -11.78
CA THR A 16 0.35 -7.19 -13.22
C THR A 16 1.57 -6.56 -13.88
N SER A 17 2.19 -5.56 -13.24
CA SER A 17 3.40 -4.90 -13.76
C SER A 17 4.58 -5.85 -13.85
N PHE A 18 4.72 -6.76 -12.87
CA PHE A 18 5.79 -7.75 -12.90
C PHE A 18 5.58 -8.82 -13.97
N GLU A 19 4.34 -9.22 -14.22
CA GLU A 19 4.01 -10.17 -15.29
C GLU A 19 4.32 -9.57 -16.67
N LYS A 20 3.96 -8.33 -16.90
CA LYS A 20 4.29 -7.61 -18.12
C LYS A 20 5.81 -7.47 -18.28
N PHE A 21 6.52 -7.03 -17.23
CA PHE A 21 7.98 -6.94 -17.23
C PHE A 21 8.64 -8.29 -17.56
N ARG A 22 8.15 -9.39 -17.00
CA ARG A 22 8.64 -10.74 -17.28
C ARG A 22 8.47 -11.12 -18.76
N GLY A 23 7.37 -10.71 -19.38
CA GLY A 23 7.12 -10.92 -20.82
C GLY A 23 8.09 -10.13 -21.70
N ASP A 24 8.35 -8.87 -21.35
CA ASP A 24 9.23 -7.96 -22.11
C ASP A 24 10.72 -8.28 -21.92
N TYR A 25 11.09 -8.90 -20.78
CA TYR A 25 12.48 -9.21 -20.39
C TYR A 25 12.65 -10.68 -19.95
N PRO A 26 12.45 -11.66 -20.87
CA PRO A 26 12.41 -13.09 -20.52
C PRO A 26 13.74 -13.63 -19.95
N ASP A 27 14.86 -12.99 -20.26
CA ASP A 27 16.18 -13.35 -19.73
C ASP A 27 16.40 -12.92 -18.26
N ILE A 28 15.52 -12.09 -17.71
CA ILE A 28 15.63 -11.61 -16.32
C ILE A 28 14.75 -12.46 -15.42
N LYS A 29 15.39 -13.40 -14.69
CA LYS A 29 14.69 -14.15 -13.63
C LYS A 29 14.33 -13.19 -12.49
N LEU A 30 13.03 -13.10 -12.17
CA LEU A 30 12.48 -12.26 -11.11
C LEU A 30 12.11 -13.13 -9.91
N GLU A 31 12.65 -12.80 -8.74
CA GLU A 31 12.27 -13.37 -7.44
C GLU A 31 11.64 -12.26 -6.60
N VAL A 32 10.42 -12.49 -6.10
CA VAL A 32 9.69 -11.51 -5.30
C VAL A 32 9.62 -11.97 -3.85
N VAL A 33 10.09 -11.12 -2.95
CA VAL A 33 10.00 -11.31 -1.50
C VAL A 33 8.97 -10.35 -0.94
N ILE A 34 7.85 -10.90 -0.50
CA ILE A 34 6.78 -10.13 0.15
C ILE A 34 7.07 -10.07 1.65
N SER A 35 7.24 -8.87 2.17
CA SER A 35 7.48 -8.63 3.60
C SER A 35 6.99 -7.25 4.00
N ASN A 36 6.22 -7.15 5.07
CA ASN A 36 5.77 -5.87 5.63
C ASN A 36 6.78 -5.27 6.62
N GLN A 37 7.85 -6.01 6.94
CA GLN A 37 8.92 -5.53 7.82
C GLN A 37 9.95 -4.69 7.06
N VAL A 38 10.29 -3.51 7.61
CA VAL A 38 11.21 -2.55 6.98
C VAL A 38 12.68 -3.02 7.03
N HIS A 39 13.02 -3.94 7.91
CA HIS A 39 14.42 -4.30 8.24
C HIS A 39 15.15 -5.19 7.22
N SER A 40 14.48 -5.73 6.20
CA SER A 40 15.10 -6.66 5.24
C SER A 40 16.05 -6.02 4.20
N LEU A 41 16.02 -4.70 4.05
CA LEU A 41 16.78 -3.98 3.02
C LEU A 41 18.25 -3.74 3.38
N SER A 42 18.56 -3.53 4.66
CA SER A 42 19.92 -3.23 5.13
C SER A 42 20.87 -4.44 5.06
N LYS A 43 20.32 -5.67 4.92
CA LYS A 43 21.09 -6.91 4.91
C LYS A 43 21.45 -7.44 3.51
N ARG A 44 21.29 -6.64 2.44
CA ARG A 44 21.52 -7.07 1.04
C ARG A 44 20.67 -8.29 0.63
N GLU A 45 19.50 -8.46 1.22
CA GLU A 45 18.61 -9.59 0.93
C GLU A 45 17.80 -9.42 -0.38
N ALA A 46 17.83 -8.22 -0.99
CA ALA A 46 17.20 -7.93 -2.27
C ALA A 46 18.04 -6.93 -3.10
N ASP A 47 17.90 -7.02 -4.43
CA ASP A 47 18.52 -6.10 -5.39
C ASP A 47 17.76 -4.76 -5.46
N VAL A 48 16.43 -4.83 -5.39
CA VAL A 48 15.53 -3.69 -5.46
C VAL A 48 14.45 -3.79 -4.37
N ALA A 49 14.08 -2.65 -3.80
CA ALA A 49 12.95 -2.56 -2.90
C ALA A 49 11.93 -1.54 -3.40
N ILE A 50 10.66 -1.90 -3.33
CA ILE A 50 9.54 -1.01 -3.61
C ILE A 50 8.77 -0.86 -2.31
N ARG A 51 8.87 0.33 -1.69
CA ARG A 51 8.41 0.53 -0.31
C ARG A 51 7.70 1.86 -0.10
N PRO A 52 6.55 1.84 0.61
CA PRO A 52 5.98 3.05 1.17
C PRO A 52 6.83 3.46 2.38
N THR A 53 7.38 4.66 2.35
CA THR A 53 8.14 5.22 3.48
C THR A 53 8.26 6.73 3.38
N GLY A 54 8.12 7.42 4.52
CA GLY A 54 8.46 8.84 4.64
C GLY A 54 9.96 9.10 4.76
N ASN A 55 10.72 8.10 5.24
CA ASN A 55 12.16 8.21 5.51
C ASN A 55 12.90 7.01 4.91
N PRO A 56 13.30 7.06 3.63
CA PRO A 56 14.09 6.01 3.02
C PRO A 56 15.46 5.92 3.70
N PRO A 57 16.02 4.70 3.89
CA PRO A 57 17.34 4.52 4.48
C PRO A 57 18.43 5.27 3.68
N GLU A 58 19.30 6.01 4.36
CA GLU A 58 20.40 6.78 3.75
C GLU A 58 21.43 5.90 3.01
N THR A 59 21.53 4.63 3.40
CA THR A 59 22.41 3.64 2.77
C THR A 59 21.92 3.18 1.40
N LEU A 60 20.71 3.54 1.01
CA LEU A 60 20.11 3.17 -0.26
C LEU A 60 19.98 4.40 -1.17
N VAL A 61 19.97 4.14 -2.46
CA VAL A 61 19.70 5.16 -3.47
C VAL A 61 18.45 4.79 -4.25
N GLY A 62 17.72 5.80 -4.68
CA GLY A 62 16.49 5.54 -5.43
C GLY A 62 15.72 6.80 -5.75
N ARG A 63 14.45 6.62 -6.08
CA ARG A 63 13.55 7.72 -6.42
C ARG A 63 12.15 7.50 -5.85
N LYS A 64 11.52 8.60 -5.48
CA LYS A 64 10.08 8.64 -5.23
C LYS A 64 9.35 8.45 -6.56
N VAL A 65 8.39 7.54 -6.59
CA VAL A 65 7.57 7.22 -7.79
C VAL A 65 6.14 7.69 -7.68
N GLY A 66 5.69 8.09 -6.49
CA GLY A 66 4.36 8.62 -6.27
C GLY A 66 4.08 8.82 -4.79
N VAL A 67 2.82 9.04 -4.49
CA VAL A 67 2.26 9.08 -3.13
C VAL A 67 1.10 8.11 -3.09
N ILE A 68 1.09 7.24 -2.10
CA ILE A 68 -0.04 6.38 -1.80
C ILE A 68 -1.02 7.21 -0.98
N ARG A 69 -2.21 7.42 -1.52
CA ARG A 69 -3.34 8.02 -0.83
C ARG A 69 -4.14 6.96 -0.12
N GLN A 70 -4.82 7.36 0.94
CA GLN A 70 -5.65 6.47 1.73
C GLN A 70 -6.99 7.15 2.01
N SER A 71 -8.07 6.37 1.92
CA SER A 71 -9.43 6.85 2.16
C SER A 71 -10.20 5.83 2.99
N VAL A 72 -11.37 6.21 3.48
CA VAL A 72 -12.28 5.27 4.14
C VAL A 72 -13.07 4.51 3.09
N TYR A 73 -13.14 3.20 3.27
CA TYR A 73 -13.88 2.27 2.42
C TYR A 73 -14.87 1.45 3.22
N GLY A 74 -15.95 1.07 2.57
CA GLY A 74 -16.95 0.14 3.06
C GLY A 74 -17.47 -0.75 1.94
N GLN A 75 -18.19 -1.80 2.31
CA GLN A 75 -18.80 -2.73 1.36
C GLN A 75 -19.92 -2.02 0.57
N ARG A 76 -19.85 -2.06 -0.76
CA ARG A 76 -20.70 -1.29 -1.68
C ARG A 76 -22.20 -1.53 -1.45
N HIS A 77 -22.61 -2.76 -1.17
CA HIS A 77 -24.02 -3.09 -0.96
C HIS A 77 -24.65 -2.28 0.19
N TYR A 78 -23.89 -2.04 1.27
CA TYR A 78 -24.37 -1.26 2.42
C TYR A 78 -24.23 0.24 2.21
N TRP A 79 -23.21 0.68 1.44
CA TRP A 79 -22.79 2.06 1.39
C TRP A 79 -23.04 2.79 0.06
N GLN A 80 -23.51 2.08 -0.99
CA GLN A 80 -23.85 2.74 -2.24
C GLN A 80 -24.86 3.86 -2.01
N ASN A 81 -24.61 5.02 -2.60
CA ASN A 81 -25.40 6.26 -2.41
C ASN A 81 -25.22 6.99 -1.05
N ARG A 82 -24.24 6.59 -0.24
CA ARG A 82 -23.90 7.28 1.00
C ARG A 82 -22.45 7.75 0.94
N ARG A 83 -22.23 9.05 0.87
CA ARG A 83 -20.94 9.64 1.25
C ARG A 83 -21.06 10.06 2.71
N ALA A 84 -20.15 9.57 3.55
CA ALA A 84 -20.11 9.98 4.94
C ALA A 84 -19.01 11.02 5.11
N PRO A 85 -19.33 12.26 5.53
CA PRO A 85 -18.31 13.16 6.00
C PRO A 85 -17.50 12.53 7.13
N LEU A 86 -16.18 12.80 7.19
CA LEU A 86 -15.30 12.25 8.22
C LEU A 86 -15.83 12.46 9.65
N ASP A 87 -16.61 13.51 9.88
CA ASP A 87 -17.17 13.85 11.18
C ASP A 87 -18.33 12.92 11.61
N THR A 88 -18.94 12.18 10.67
CA THR A 88 -20.07 11.27 10.96
C THR A 88 -19.64 9.82 11.10
N LEU A 89 -18.37 9.51 10.85
CA LEU A 89 -17.85 8.14 10.85
C LEU A 89 -17.78 7.50 12.24
N THR A 90 -17.82 8.27 13.33
CA THR A 90 -17.90 7.76 14.71
C THR A 90 -19.20 7.01 15.02
N GLY A 91 -20.24 7.18 14.20
CA GLY A 91 -21.51 6.45 14.32
C GLY A 91 -21.50 5.05 13.68
N HIS A 92 -20.37 4.61 13.12
CA HIS A 92 -20.28 3.35 12.39
C HIS A 92 -19.29 2.39 13.04
N GLN A 93 -19.45 1.10 12.74
CA GLN A 93 -18.50 0.08 13.18
C GLN A 93 -17.22 0.18 12.36
N TRP A 94 -16.08 0.12 13.05
CA TRP A 94 -14.77 0.19 12.43
C TRP A 94 -14.02 -1.12 12.52
N ILE A 95 -13.34 -1.47 11.44
CA ILE A 95 -12.25 -2.44 11.44
C ILE A 95 -10.95 -1.66 11.40
N GLY A 96 -10.10 -1.87 12.38
CA GLY A 96 -8.85 -1.13 12.54
C GLY A 96 -7.61 -2.02 12.60
N PRO A 97 -6.42 -1.40 12.60
CA PRO A 97 -5.17 -2.12 12.75
C PRO A 97 -5.04 -2.69 14.16
N ASP A 98 -4.51 -3.91 14.25
CA ASP A 98 -3.93 -4.44 15.49
C ASP A 98 -2.55 -3.81 15.73
N THR A 99 -2.09 -3.78 16.97
CA THR A 99 -0.79 -3.21 17.37
C THR A 99 0.41 -3.90 16.73
N HIS A 100 0.28 -5.17 16.32
CA HIS A 100 1.34 -5.93 15.63
C HIS A 100 1.47 -5.57 14.15
N MET A 101 0.47 -4.92 13.56
CA MET A 101 0.53 -4.46 12.17
C MET A 101 1.63 -3.40 11.95
N GLY A 102 1.99 -2.64 12.98
CA GLY A 102 3.04 -1.62 12.92
C GLY A 102 2.68 -0.36 12.12
N ASN A 103 1.41 -0.14 11.80
CA ASN A 103 0.93 1.06 11.13
C ASN A 103 0.58 2.17 12.13
N ARG A 104 1.60 2.73 12.76
CA ARG A 104 1.45 3.77 13.77
C ARG A 104 0.73 5.03 13.27
N ALA A 105 0.85 5.36 11.99
CA ALA A 105 0.18 6.53 11.42
C ALA A 105 -1.34 6.35 11.48
N LEU A 106 -1.84 5.20 11.02
CA LEU A 106 -3.26 4.87 11.07
C LEU A 106 -3.78 4.75 12.50
N GLU A 107 -3.03 4.06 13.38
CA GLU A 107 -3.39 3.95 14.81
C GLU A 107 -3.54 5.33 15.46
N THR A 108 -2.57 6.23 15.25
CA THR A 108 -2.58 7.59 15.79
C THR A 108 -3.72 8.41 15.22
N TRP A 109 -3.99 8.29 13.92
CA TRP A 109 -5.09 8.98 13.27
C TRP A 109 -6.45 8.51 13.83
N MET A 110 -6.67 7.22 13.95
CA MET A 110 -7.89 6.65 14.53
C MET A 110 -8.09 7.12 15.98
N ALA A 111 -7.03 7.12 16.80
CA ALA A 111 -7.10 7.59 18.17
C ALA A 111 -7.50 9.08 18.25
N ARG A 112 -6.89 9.94 17.42
CA ARG A 112 -7.22 11.37 17.37
C ARG A 112 -8.66 11.64 16.92
N LYS A 113 -9.22 10.78 16.08
CA LYS A 113 -10.61 10.87 15.59
C LYS A 113 -11.62 10.23 16.54
N GLY A 114 -11.21 9.69 17.70
CA GLY A 114 -12.10 9.01 18.65
C GLY A 114 -12.67 7.69 18.13
N LEU A 115 -12.00 7.05 17.14
CA LEU A 115 -12.52 5.85 16.50
C LEU A 115 -12.19 4.56 17.25
N ASN A 116 -11.32 4.64 18.28
CA ASN A 116 -10.95 3.46 19.07
C ASN A 116 -12.13 2.88 19.83
N ASP A 117 -13.07 3.71 20.28
CA ASP A 117 -14.23 3.29 21.08
C ASP A 117 -15.27 2.54 20.25
N VAL A 118 -15.30 2.77 18.93
CA VAL A 118 -16.19 2.12 17.97
C VAL A 118 -15.47 1.06 17.10
N CYS A 119 -14.20 0.80 17.39
CA CYS A 119 -13.36 -0.18 16.69
C CYS A 119 -13.11 -1.41 17.58
N ASN A 120 -14.04 -2.34 17.55
CA ASN A 120 -13.99 -3.60 18.33
C ASN A 120 -13.54 -4.82 17.50
N TYR A 121 -13.17 -4.62 16.23
CA TYR A 121 -12.58 -5.63 15.37
C TYR A 121 -11.23 -5.11 14.83
N ARG A 122 -10.14 -5.79 15.20
CA ARG A 122 -8.78 -5.40 14.81
C ARG A 122 -8.09 -6.53 14.08
N VAL A 123 -7.31 -6.18 13.07
CA VAL A 123 -6.59 -7.12 12.19
C VAL A 123 -5.15 -6.63 12.00
N ASP A 124 -4.20 -7.54 12.02
CA ASP A 124 -2.76 -7.26 11.87
C ASP A 124 -2.29 -7.15 10.40
N SER A 125 -3.23 -7.15 9.46
CA SER A 125 -2.95 -7.12 8.03
C SER A 125 -3.93 -6.19 7.29
N MET A 126 -3.42 -5.33 6.43
CA MET A 126 -4.23 -4.45 5.58
C MET A 126 -5.12 -5.24 4.61
N LEU A 127 -4.59 -6.33 4.02
CA LEU A 127 -5.39 -7.24 3.19
C LEU A 127 -6.45 -7.97 4.01
N GLY A 128 -6.14 -8.27 5.27
CA GLY A 128 -7.11 -8.80 6.23
C GLY A 128 -8.24 -7.80 6.52
N MET A 129 -7.92 -6.52 6.74
CA MET A 129 -8.91 -5.45 6.92
C MET A 129 -9.79 -5.30 5.66
N GLN A 130 -9.20 -5.29 4.46
CA GLN A 130 -9.94 -5.27 3.20
C GLN A 130 -10.90 -6.47 3.09
N THR A 131 -10.45 -7.65 3.46
CA THR A 131 -11.27 -8.87 3.43
C THR A 131 -12.42 -8.78 4.43
N ALA A 132 -12.15 -8.26 5.62
CA ALA A 132 -13.15 -8.18 6.69
C ALA A 132 -14.29 -7.21 6.36
N ILE A 133 -14.02 -6.05 5.73
CA ILE A 133 -15.10 -5.10 5.35
C ILE A 133 -15.98 -5.61 4.21
N ARG A 134 -15.56 -6.61 3.43
CA ARG A 134 -16.42 -7.23 2.42
C ARG A 134 -17.57 -8.03 3.05
N ALA A 135 -17.44 -8.43 4.30
CA ALA A 135 -18.37 -9.33 4.97
C ALA A 135 -19.53 -8.61 5.69
N GLY A 136 -19.47 -7.27 5.85
CA GLY A 136 -20.44 -6.54 6.65
C GLY A 136 -20.56 -5.06 6.31
N ASP A 137 -21.15 -4.31 7.22
CA ASP A 137 -21.40 -2.86 7.11
C ASP A 137 -20.33 -1.99 7.74
N ALA A 138 -19.31 -2.62 8.33
CA ALA A 138 -18.18 -1.91 8.91
C ALA A 138 -17.34 -1.18 7.85
N VAL A 139 -16.59 -0.18 8.32
CA VAL A 139 -15.69 0.62 7.48
C VAL A 139 -14.25 0.50 7.93
N THR A 140 -13.32 0.78 7.03
CA THR A 140 -11.88 0.82 7.33
C THR A 140 -11.16 1.80 6.43
N VAL A 141 -9.94 2.17 6.81
CA VAL A 141 -9.01 2.91 5.93
C VAL A 141 -8.22 1.94 5.07
N LEU A 142 -8.21 2.16 3.76
CA LEU A 142 -7.39 1.41 2.80
C LEU A 142 -6.61 2.36 1.90
N PRO A 143 -5.44 1.92 1.40
CA PRO A 143 -4.83 2.55 0.23
C PRO A 143 -5.80 2.57 -0.95
N ASP A 144 -5.89 3.71 -1.64
CA ASP A 144 -6.87 3.91 -2.69
C ASP A 144 -6.72 2.88 -3.82
N TYR A 145 -5.50 2.50 -4.16
CA TYR A 145 -5.25 1.44 -5.15
C TYR A 145 -5.79 0.05 -4.74
N LEU A 146 -6.00 -0.22 -3.45
CA LEU A 146 -6.65 -1.46 -3.00
C LEU A 146 -8.17 -1.34 -3.03
N GLY A 147 -8.69 -0.21 -2.54
CA GLY A 147 -10.12 0.01 -2.46
C GLY A 147 -10.77 0.20 -3.82
N GLU A 148 -10.14 0.96 -4.74
CA GLU A 148 -10.66 1.21 -6.08
C GLU A 148 -10.61 -0.03 -6.98
N ASN A 149 -9.60 -0.90 -6.80
CA ASN A 149 -9.48 -2.15 -7.56
C ASN A 149 -10.46 -3.24 -7.09
N ASP A 150 -11.21 -3.00 -6.03
CA ASP A 150 -12.19 -3.93 -5.49
C ASP A 150 -13.61 -3.46 -5.79
N SER A 151 -14.25 -4.06 -6.79
CA SER A 151 -15.60 -3.69 -7.22
C SER A 151 -16.67 -3.88 -6.13
N SER A 152 -16.41 -4.70 -5.11
CA SER A 152 -17.31 -4.90 -3.97
C SER A 152 -17.25 -3.77 -2.94
N LEU A 153 -16.24 -2.90 -3.03
CA LEU A 153 -16.03 -1.78 -2.13
C LEU A 153 -16.43 -0.45 -2.78
N CYS A 154 -16.67 0.55 -1.96
CA CYS A 154 -16.82 1.93 -2.39
C CYS A 154 -16.09 2.87 -1.43
N ARG A 155 -15.53 3.92 -1.99
CA ARG A 155 -14.90 5.02 -1.26
C ARG A 155 -15.98 5.86 -0.59
N LEU A 156 -15.79 6.17 0.68
CA LEU A 156 -16.75 6.93 1.50
C LEU A 156 -16.29 8.37 1.77
N THR A 157 -14.99 8.63 1.73
CA THR A 157 -14.42 9.95 2.02
C THR A 157 -13.46 10.39 0.92
N ASP A 158 -13.09 11.65 0.93
CA ASP A 158 -11.90 12.12 0.24
C ASP A 158 -10.64 11.50 0.88
N SER A 159 -9.50 11.62 0.21
CA SER A 159 -8.23 11.12 0.70
C SER A 159 -7.84 11.80 2.02
N ILE A 160 -7.30 11.02 2.95
CA ILE A 160 -6.87 11.48 4.27
C ILE A 160 -5.41 11.91 4.17
N ALA A 161 -5.18 13.21 3.95
CA ALA A 161 -3.84 13.76 3.70
C ALA A 161 -2.81 13.43 4.81
N GLU A 162 -3.27 13.25 6.07
CA GLU A 162 -2.40 12.86 7.19
C GLU A 162 -1.86 11.44 7.07
N LEU A 163 -2.47 10.60 6.22
CA LEU A 163 -2.08 9.21 5.96
C LEU A 163 -1.36 9.02 4.62
N ASP A 164 -1.16 10.08 3.86
CA ASP A 164 -0.41 10.05 2.61
C ASP A 164 1.02 9.59 2.86
N ILE A 165 1.47 8.60 2.09
CA ILE A 165 2.81 8.05 2.24
C ILE A 165 3.55 7.97 0.90
N PRO A 166 4.78 8.52 0.79
CA PRO A 166 5.57 8.41 -0.42
C PRO A 166 5.93 6.96 -0.76
N LEU A 167 5.81 6.60 -2.04
CA LEU A 167 6.28 5.33 -2.57
C LEU A 167 7.64 5.49 -3.22
N TRP A 168 8.59 4.64 -2.84
CA TRP A 168 9.96 4.66 -3.32
C TRP A 168 10.34 3.36 -4.02
N ILE A 169 11.17 3.49 -5.06
CA ILE A 169 11.98 2.39 -5.59
C ILE A 169 13.42 2.65 -5.16
N LEU A 170 13.97 1.71 -4.41
CA LEU A 170 15.29 1.81 -3.77
C LEU A 170 16.18 0.65 -4.19
N THR A 171 17.48 0.90 -4.26
CA THR A 171 18.52 -0.10 -4.54
C THR A 171 19.80 0.25 -3.81
N HIS A 172 20.74 -0.70 -3.69
CA HIS A 172 22.06 -0.40 -3.18
C HIS A 172 22.86 0.43 -4.19
N PRO A 173 23.70 1.41 -3.76
CA PRO A 173 24.49 2.26 -4.68
C PRO A 173 25.30 1.47 -5.72
N ASP A 174 25.89 0.34 -5.32
CA ASP A 174 26.70 -0.53 -6.19
C ASP A 174 25.87 -1.14 -7.33
N LEU A 175 24.58 -1.35 -7.13
CA LEU A 175 23.66 -1.96 -8.10
C LEU A 175 23.03 -0.95 -9.05
N LYS A 176 23.09 0.35 -8.75
CA LYS A 176 22.43 1.42 -9.54
C LYS A 176 22.83 1.40 -11.02
N ARG A 177 24.07 1.00 -11.33
CA ARG A 177 24.61 0.98 -12.70
C ARG A 177 24.38 -0.35 -13.42
N VAL A 178 23.90 -1.39 -12.74
CA VAL A 178 23.65 -2.70 -13.34
C VAL A 178 22.48 -2.60 -14.32
N LYS A 179 22.67 -2.99 -15.57
CA LYS A 179 21.70 -2.80 -16.66
C LYS A 179 20.31 -3.34 -16.31
N ARG A 180 20.22 -4.60 -15.82
CA ARG A 180 18.91 -5.21 -15.47
C ARG A 180 18.17 -4.43 -14.36
N ILE A 181 18.90 -3.89 -13.37
CA ILE A 181 18.32 -3.10 -12.26
C ILE A 181 17.81 -1.76 -12.79
N ARG A 182 18.59 -1.11 -13.65
CA ARG A 182 18.20 0.17 -14.26
C ARG A 182 16.95 0.03 -15.14
N GLU A 183 16.89 -0.99 -16.01
CA GLU A 183 15.72 -1.24 -16.85
C GLU A 183 14.49 -1.53 -16.00
N PHE A 184 14.60 -2.42 -15.02
CA PHE A 184 13.52 -2.73 -14.09
C PHE A 184 13.00 -1.48 -13.36
N THR A 185 13.90 -0.73 -12.73
CA THR A 185 13.49 0.47 -11.98
C THR A 185 12.90 1.55 -12.87
N LYS A 186 13.32 1.64 -14.15
CA LYS A 186 12.74 2.55 -15.13
C LYS A 186 11.30 2.13 -15.48
N VAL A 187 11.10 0.89 -15.93
CA VAL A 187 9.80 0.38 -16.40
C VAL A 187 8.79 0.37 -15.26
N ILE A 188 9.11 -0.30 -14.15
CA ILE A 188 8.21 -0.40 -13.01
C ILE A 188 7.92 0.97 -12.39
N GLY A 189 8.92 1.85 -12.34
CA GLY A 189 8.73 3.19 -11.83
C GLY A 189 7.81 4.06 -12.69
N GLU A 190 7.76 3.84 -13.99
CA GLU A 190 6.82 4.54 -14.88
C GLU A 190 5.40 4.01 -14.70
N GLU A 191 5.22 2.68 -14.67
CA GLU A 191 3.92 2.07 -14.43
C GLU A 191 3.32 2.47 -13.09
N LEU A 192 4.12 2.48 -12.02
CA LEU A 192 3.67 2.91 -10.70
C LEU A 192 3.27 4.39 -10.68
N ARG A 193 4.00 5.28 -11.39
CA ARG A 193 3.58 6.67 -11.49
C ARG A 193 2.24 6.83 -12.16
N GLN A 194 2.02 6.13 -13.28
CA GLN A 194 0.74 6.16 -13.99
C GLN A 194 -0.39 5.63 -13.09
N ALA A 195 -0.20 4.49 -12.46
CA ALA A 195 -1.20 3.89 -11.59
C ALA A 195 -1.59 4.79 -10.39
N LEU A 196 -0.60 5.47 -9.77
CA LEU A 196 -0.85 6.33 -8.60
C LEU A 196 -1.38 7.74 -8.94
N VAL A 197 -1.46 8.13 -10.21
CA VAL A 197 -2.15 9.36 -10.63
C VAL A 197 -3.65 9.16 -10.68
N TYR A 198 -4.10 7.94 -10.97
CA TYR A 198 -5.51 7.58 -11.17
C TYR A 198 -6.15 6.91 -9.93
N ALA A 199 -5.35 6.60 -8.90
CA ALA A 199 -5.82 6.02 -7.65
C ALA A 199 -6.12 7.08 -6.58
#